data_dfa34ddb45bb0aefb3f9c8176862066d
#
_entry.id   dfa34ddb45bb0aefb3f9c8176862066d
#
_cell.length_a   1.000
_cell.length_b   1.000
_cell.length_c   1.000
_cell.angle_alpha   90.00
_cell.angle_beta   90.00
_cell.angle_gamma   90.00
#
_symmetry.space_group_name_H-M   'P 1'
#
loop_
_entity.id
_entity.type
_entity.pdbx_description
1 polymer ?
#
loop_
_entity_poly.entity_id
_entity_poly.type
_entity_poly.pdbx_seq_one_letter_code
_entity_poly.pdbx_strand_id
1 'polypeptide(L)'
;METFLGIMIPFLGTTLGSACVFFMKKSLGDLVRRSLAGFAAGVMVAASIWSLLIPAIEQSEGMGKLSFLPAFIGFWVGVLFLLLLDRLIPHLHVGSNQAEGPKSRLGRSTMMVLAVTLHNIPEGMAVGVVYAGFLAGNTQITAASALVLSLGIAIQNFPEGAIISMPLRAEGESKGKAFFGGVLSGVVELIGAMLTILAAQLVIPALPYFLSFAAGAMLYVVVEELIPEMSQGKHSNIGTIFFAAGFGIMMVLDVALG
;
A
#
# COMPACT_ATOMS: atom_id res chain seq x y z
N MET A 1 19.56 2.58 -13.14
CA MET A 1 19.84 2.79 -11.69
C MET A 1 18.64 3.40 -10.98
N GLU A 2 18.02 4.43 -11.54
CA GLU A 2 16.83 5.12 -10.98
C GLU A 2 15.65 4.19 -10.72
N THR A 3 15.29 3.35 -11.69
CA THR A 3 14.19 2.37 -11.54
C THR A 3 14.44 1.40 -10.38
N PHE A 4 15.66 0.89 -10.25
CA PHE A 4 16.01 -0.02 -9.15
C PHE A 4 15.88 0.67 -7.80
N LEU A 5 16.39 1.91 -7.68
CA LEU A 5 16.24 2.69 -6.45
C LEU A 5 14.76 2.96 -6.15
N GLY A 6 13.97 3.35 -7.16
CA GLY A 6 12.56 3.61 -7.00
C GLY A 6 11.77 2.40 -6.48
N ILE A 7 12.07 1.20 -6.98
CA ILE A 7 11.45 -0.04 -6.51
C ILE A 7 11.88 -0.39 -5.08
N MET A 8 13.13 -0.06 -4.71
CA MET A 8 13.65 -0.35 -3.36
C MET A 8 13.09 0.60 -2.29
N ILE A 9 12.73 1.81 -2.64
CA ILE A 9 12.28 2.86 -1.70
C ILE A 9 11.08 2.41 -0.85
N PRO A 10 9.97 1.88 -1.38
CA PRO A 10 8.85 1.35 -0.60
C PRO A 10 9.27 0.28 0.39
N PHE A 11 9.98 -0.73 -0.06
CA PHE A 11 10.51 -1.81 0.78
C PHE A 11 11.40 -1.29 1.93
N LEU A 12 12.21 -0.26 1.69
CA LEU A 12 12.99 0.39 2.74
C LEU A 12 12.09 1.07 3.77
N GLY A 13 10.96 1.64 3.36
CA GLY A 13 9.94 2.20 4.26
C GLY A 13 9.43 1.14 5.24
N THR A 14 8.93 0.01 4.73
CA THR A 14 8.46 -1.14 5.53
C THR A 14 9.56 -1.67 6.45
N THR A 15 10.79 -1.80 5.93
CA THR A 15 11.95 -2.29 6.70
C THR A 15 12.30 -1.35 7.85
N LEU A 16 12.35 -0.04 7.62
CA LEU A 16 12.65 0.96 8.63
C LEU A 16 11.54 1.03 9.69
N GLY A 17 10.28 0.96 9.28
CA GLY A 17 9.15 0.86 10.18
C GLY A 17 9.24 -0.38 11.07
N SER A 18 9.54 -1.53 10.48
CA SER A 18 9.73 -2.78 11.23
C SER A 18 10.89 -2.72 12.22
N ALA A 19 11.94 -1.94 11.92
CA ALA A 19 13.08 -1.75 12.81
C ALA A 19 12.73 -0.99 14.11
N CYS A 20 11.58 -0.33 14.20
CA CYS A 20 11.10 0.30 15.42
C CYS A 20 11.04 -0.68 16.61
N VAL A 21 10.83 -1.97 16.34
CA VAL A 21 10.80 -3.03 17.38
C VAL A 21 12.09 -3.13 18.19
N PHE A 22 13.23 -2.71 17.66
CA PHE A 22 14.50 -2.75 18.37
C PHE A 22 14.59 -1.64 19.43
N PHE A 23 13.98 -0.49 19.19
CA PHE A 23 14.05 0.69 20.03
C PHE A 23 12.91 0.78 21.03
N MET A 24 11.75 0.24 20.71
CA MET A 24 10.57 0.29 21.56
C MET A 24 10.55 -0.87 22.58
N LYS A 25 10.20 -0.55 23.83
CA LYS A 25 10.13 -1.53 24.93
C LYS A 25 8.71 -2.06 25.17
N LYS A 26 7.68 -1.36 24.69
CA LYS A 26 6.25 -1.68 24.88
C LYS A 26 5.54 -1.69 23.55
N SER A 27 4.36 -2.31 23.49
CA SER A 27 3.45 -2.20 22.36
C SER A 27 3.10 -0.73 22.07
N LEU A 28 2.75 -0.44 20.81
CA LEU A 28 2.22 0.86 20.43
C LEU A 28 0.97 1.18 21.24
N GLY A 29 0.92 2.37 21.82
CA GLY A 29 -0.32 2.85 22.45
C GLY A 29 -1.40 3.11 21.40
N ASP A 30 -2.68 2.97 21.77
CA ASP A 30 -3.81 3.11 20.86
C ASP A 30 -3.80 4.44 20.08
N LEU A 31 -3.44 5.55 20.73
CA LEU A 31 -3.36 6.84 20.05
C LEU A 31 -2.31 6.86 18.96
N VAL A 32 -1.12 6.29 19.21
CA VAL A 32 -0.03 6.22 18.23
C VAL A 32 -0.44 5.33 17.05
N ARG A 33 -1.00 4.14 17.34
CA ARG A 33 -1.46 3.22 16.30
C ARG A 33 -2.51 3.88 15.40
N ARG A 34 -3.52 4.53 15.98
CA ARG A 34 -4.57 5.26 15.25
C ARG A 34 -4.01 6.43 14.43
N SER A 35 -3.02 7.14 14.96
CA SER A 35 -2.32 8.20 14.22
C SER A 35 -1.59 7.65 13.00
N LEU A 36 -0.86 6.55 13.18
CA LEU A 36 -0.09 5.90 12.12
C LEU A 36 -1.02 5.34 11.03
N ALA A 37 -2.09 4.62 11.42
CA ALA A 37 -3.08 4.09 10.47
C ALA A 37 -3.81 5.21 9.71
N GLY A 38 -4.22 6.28 10.41
CA GLY A 38 -4.83 7.44 9.75
C GLY A 38 -3.88 8.13 8.77
N PHE A 39 -2.62 8.31 9.15
CA PHE A 39 -1.62 8.92 8.30
C PHE A 39 -1.37 8.09 7.02
N ALA A 40 -1.15 6.78 7.17
CA ALA A 40 -0.98 5.86 6.05
C ALA A 40 -2.21 5.88 5.12
N ALA A 41 -3.42 5.78 5.67
CA ALA A 41 -4.67 5.86 4.90
C ALA A 41 -4.76 7.16 4.09
N GLY A 42 -4.40 8.30 4.67
CA GLY A 42 -4.40 9.59 3.98
C GLY A 42 -3.43 9.64 2.80
N VAL A 43 -2.20 9.16 2.99
CA VAL A 43 -1.19 9.06 1.93
C VAL A 43 -1.67 8.14 0.81
N MET A 44 -2.19 6.94 1.16
CA MET A 44 -2.70 5.98 0.17
C MET A 44 -3.85 6.54 -0.67
N VAL A 45 -4.81 7.24 -0.06
CA VAL A 45 -5.93 7.86 -0.79
C VAL A 45 -5.41 8.90 -1.76
N ALA A 46 -4.51 9.77 -1.34
CA ALA A 46 -3.94 10.80 -2.20
C ALA A 46 -3.15 10.18 -3.37
N ALA A 47 -2.25 9.23 -3.10
CA ALA A 47 -1.49 8.52 -4.13
C ALA A 47 -2.41 7.81 -5.13
N SER A 48 -3.47 7.15 -4.65
CA SER A 48 -4.45 6.49 -5.52
C SER A 48 -5.14 7.47 -6.48
N ILE A 49 -5.38 8.71 -6.04
CA ILE A 49 -6.04 9.72 -6.87
C ILE A 49 -5.03 10.36 -7.84
N TRP A 50 -3.96 10.98 -7.33
CA TRP A 50 -3.06 11.80 -8.14
C TRP A 50 -2.07 10.99 -8.95
N SER A 51 -1.45 9.97 -8.35
CA SER A 51 -0.43 9.18 -9.05
C SER A 51 -1.00 8.06 -9.93
N LEU A 52 -2.27 7.64 -9.73
CA LEU A 52 -2.82 6.47 -10.42
C LEU A 52 -4.12 6.77 -11.19
N LEU A 53 -5.19 7.27 -10.55
CA LEU A 53 -6.50 7.44 -11.20
C LEU A 53 -6.49 8.61 -12.19
N ILE A 54 -5.93 9.77 -11.82
CA ILE A 54 -5.85 10.93 -12.72
C ILE A 54 -5.04 10.57 -13.97
N PRO A 55 -3.80 10.04 -13.88
CA PRO A 55 -3.05 9.61 -15.05
C PRO A 55 -3.77 8.54 -15.90
N ALA A 56 -4.52 7.62 -15.29
CA ALA A 56 -5.31 6.62 -16.02
C ALA A 56 -6.41 7.26 -16.88
N ILE A 57 -7.09 8.30 -16.35
CA ILE A 57 -8.14 9.02 -17.07
C ILE A 57 -7.53 9.89 -18.19
N GLU A 58 -6.45 10.61 -17.91
CA GLU A 58 -5.75 11.46 -18.87
C GLU A 58 -5.21 10.65 -20.06
N GLN A 59 -4.63 9.48 -19.82
CA GLN A 59 -4.19 8.59 -20.90
C GLN A 59 -5.34 8.05 -21.76
N SER A 60 -6.56 8.18 -21.30
CA SER A 60 -7.77 7.75 -22.00
C SER A 60 -8.54 8.90 -22.65
N GLU A 61 -8.03 10.13 -22.66
CA GLU A 61 -8.71 11.33 -23.20
C GLU A 61 -9.15 11.18 -24.67
N GLY A 62 -8.41 10.40 -25.46
CA GLY A 62 -8.79 10.07 -26.85
C GLY A 62 -10.14 9.40 -26.99
N MET A 63 -10.72 8.83 -25.91
CA MET A 63 -12.06 8.25 -25.87
C MET A 63 -13.17 9.28 -25.63
N GLY A 64 -12.85 10.57 -25.51
CA GLY A 64 -13.81 11.65 -25.30
C GLY A 64 -14.63 11.43 -24.01
N LYS A 65 -15.97 11.39 -24.13
CA LYS A 65 -16.85 11.21 -22.95
C LYS A 65 -16.72 9.86 -22.26
N LEU A 66 -16.05 8.88 -22.86
CA LEU A 66 -15.81 7.55 -22.30
C LEU A 66 -14.41 7.41 -21.68
N SER A 67 -13.64 8.48 -21.54
CA SER A 67 -12.29 8.46 -20.96
C SER A 67 -12.23 7.89 -19.53
N PHE A 68 -13.33 7.97 -18.79
CA PHE A 68 -13.44 7.37 -17.47
C PHE A 68 -13.54 5.84 -17.47
N LEU A 69 -13.90 5.21 -18.61
CA LEU A 69 -14.26 3.79 -18.68
C LEU A 69 -13.09 2.85 -18.33
N PRO A 70 -11.86 3.04 -18.87
CA PRO A 70 -10.72 2.23 -18.45
C PRO A 70 -10.43 2.36 -16.96
N ALA A 71 -10.46 3.57 -16.43
CA ALA A 71 -10.25 3.84 -15.00
C ALA A 71 -11.33 3.17 -14.14
N PHE A 72 -12.60 3.27 -14.52
CA PHE A 72 -13.72 2.64 -13.82
C PHE A 72 -13.60 1.11 -13.81
N ILE A 73 -13.31 0.49 -14.97
CA ILE A 73 -13.19 -0.98 -15.07
C ILE A 73 -11.98 -1.46 -14.24
N GLY A 74 -10.79 -0.86 -14.44
CA GLY A 74 -9.60 -1.26 -13.73
C GLY A 74 -9.77 -1.13 -12.21
N PHE A 75 -10.34 -0.02 -11.75
CA PHE A 75 -10.65 0.21 -10.34
C PHE A 75 -11.48 -0.93 -9.73
N TRP A 76 -12.60 -1.27 -10.37
CA TRP A 76 -13.45 -2.35 -9.88
C TRP A 76 -12.76 -3.72 -9.92
N VAL A 77 -11.95 -3.98 -10.95
CA VAL A 77 -11.16 -5.22 -11.01
C VAL A 77 -10.16 -5.27 -9.84
N GLY A 78 -9.53 -4.15 -9.49
CA GLY A 78 -8.63 -4.06 -8.33
C GLY A 78 -9.34 -4.33 -6.99
N VAL A 79 -10.50 -3.71 -6.77
CA VAL A 79 -11.34 -3.95 -5.58
C VAL A 79 -11.74 -5.43 -5.49
N LEU A 80 -12.25 -6.01 -6.57
CA LEU A 80 -12.69 -7.41 -6.61
C LEU A 80 -11.52 -8.39 -6.46
N PHE A 81 -10.34 -8.04 -6.94
CA PHE A 81 -9.12 -8.83 -6.78
C PHE A 81 -8.74 -8.96 -5.31
N LEU A 82 -8.69 -7.84 -4.57
CA LEU A 82 -8.39 -7.88 -3.13
C LEU A 82 -9.47 -8.61 -2.35
N LEU A 83 -10.74 -8.34 -2.62
CA LEU A 83 -11.85 -9.06 -2.01
C LEU A 83 -11.75 -10.58 -2.24
N LEU A 84 -11.27 -11.00 -3.41
CA LEU A 84 -11.03 -12.41 -3.71
C LEU A 84 -9.86 -12.96 -2.89
N LEU A 85 -8.75 -12.24 -2.79
CA LEU A 85 -7.59 -12.64 -2.00
C LEU A 85 -7.94 -12.79 -0.52
N ASP A 86 -8.69 -11.85 0.04
CA ASP A 86 -9.18 -11.91 1.43
C ASP A 86 -10.00 -13.17 1.71
N ARG A 87 -10.79 -13.59 0.74
CA ARG A 87 -11.59 -14.82 0.87
C ARG A 87 -10.80 -16.09 0.68
N LEU A 88 -9.69 -16.06 -0.05
CA LEU A 88 -8.89 -17.24 -0.40
C LEU A 88 -7.71 -17.48 0.54
N ILE A 89 -7.21 -16.46 1.20
CA ILE A 89 -6.01 -16.55 2.03
C ILE A 89 -6.38 -16.39 3.50
N PRO A 90 -6.00 -17.35 4.38
CA PRO A 90 -6.25 -17.25 5.81
C PRO A 90 -5.36 -16.14 6.39
N HIS A 91 -5.96 -15.10 6.96
CA HIS A 91 -5.25 -13.96 7.53
C HIS A 91 -5.95 -13.43 8.78
N LEU A 92 -5.30 -12.54 9.52
CA LEU A 92 -5.80 -11.97 10.75
C LEU A 92 -5.38 -10.51 10.86
N HIS A 93 -6.35 -9.61 10.91
CA HIS A 93 -6.08 -8.20 11.11
C HIS A 93 -5.56 -7.91 12.52
N VAL A 94 -4.70 -6.89 12.63
CA VAL A 94 -4.14 -6.46 13.92
C VAL A 94 -5.27 -5.95 14.82
N GLY A 95 -5.33 -6.51 16.03
CA GLY A 95 -6.39 -6.18 17.00
C GLY A 95 -7.69 -6.98 16.85
N SER A 96 -7.84 -7.81 15.81
CA SER A 96 -8.93 -8.77 15.67
C SER A 96 -8.62 -10.10 16.40
N ASN A 97 -9.68 -10.75 16.85
CA ASN A 97 -9.64 -12.14 17.36
C ASN A 97 -10.30 -13.15 16.41
N GLN A 98 -10.83 -12.67 15.29
CA GLN A 98 -11.47 -13.49 14.27
C GLN A 98 -10.58 -13.52 13.04
N ALA A 99 -10.12 -14.70 12.66
CA ALA A 99 -9.38 -14.90 11.43
C ALA A 99 -10.35 -14.90 10.24
N GLU A 100 -9.92 -14.32 9.14
CA GLU A 100 -10.65 -14.29 7.89
C GLU A 100 -10.09 -15.31 6.89
N GLY A 101 -10.83 -15.55 5.80
CA GLY A 101 -10.49 -16.58 4.83
C GLY A 101 -10.77 -18.00 5.28
N PRO A 102 -10.16 -19.00 4.62
CA PRO A 102 -10.38 -20.41 4.94
C PRO A 102 -9.84 -20.80 6.33
N LYS A 103 -10.48 -21.77 6.98
CA LYS A 103 -9.99 -22.32 8.25
C LYS A 103 -8.56 -22.83 8.09
N SER A 104 -7.64 -22.34 8.90
CA SER A 104 -6.22 -22.67 8.85
C SER A 104 -5.68 -23.10 10.21
N ARG A 105 -4.58 -23.86 10.18
CA ARG A 105 -3.78 -24.23 11.36
C ARG A 105 -2.58 -23.30 11.56
N LEU A 106 -2.50 -22.22 10.78
CA LEU A 106 -1.42 -21.23 10.91
C LEU A 106 -1.48 -20.55 12.27
N GLY A 107 -0.31 -20.26 12.83
CA GLY A 107 -0.20 -19.50 14.06
C GLY A 107 -0.68 -18.06 13.88
N ARG A 108 -1.13 -17.42 14.97
CA ARG A 108 -1.64 -16.04 14.98
C ARG A 108 -0.65 -15.06 14.33
N SER A 109 0.63 -15.14 14.71
CA SER A 109 1.69 -14.27 14.14
C SER A 109 1.82 -14.42 12.63
N THR A 110 1.73 -15.64 12.10
CA THR A 110 1.81 -15.89 10.65
C THR A 110 0.61 -15.30 9.92
N MET A 111 -0.60 -15.43 10.47
CA MET A 111 -1.81 -14.87 9.87
C MET A 111 -1.79 -13.33 9.87
N MET A 112 -1.20 -12.70 10.90
CA MET A 112 -1.01 -11.24 10.92
C MET A 112 0.00 -10.78 9.86
N VAL A 113 1.10 -11.51 9.66
CA VAL A 113 2.06 -11.21 8.58
C VAL A 113 1.40 -11.37 7.22
N LEU A 114 0.56 -12.40 7.02
CA LEU A 114 -0.16 -12.63 5.76
C LEU A 114 -1.13 -11.49 5.45
N ALA A 115 -1.86 -10.94 6.45
CA ALA A 115 -2.74 -9.79 6.23
C ALA A 115 -1.99 -8.64 5.55
N VAL A 116 -0.92 -8.14 6.16
CA VAL A 116 -0.14 -7.03 5.58
C VAL A 116 0.57 -7.43 4.27
N THR A 117 0.99 -8.70 4.14
CA THR A 117 1.56 -9.18 2.88
C THR A 117 0.58 -9.06 1.71
N LEU A 118 -0.71 -9.33 1.94
CA LEU A 118 -1.76 -9.17 0.93
C LEU A 118 -1.91 -7.72 0.48
N HIS A 119 -1.79 -6.78 1.41
CA HIS A 119 -1.92 -5.35 1.15
C HIS A 119 -0.71 -4.79 0.40
N ASN A 120 0.47 -5.32 0.65
CA ASN A 120 1.71 -4.89 -0.02
C ASN A 120 1.80 -5.35 -1.50
N ILE A 121 1.00 -6.36 -1.92
CA ILE A 121 0.96 -6.79 -3.34
C ILE A 121 0.53 -5.64 -4.27
N PRO A 122 -0.63 -4.99 -4.06
CA PRO A 122 -1.06 -3.86 -4.89
C PRO A 122 -0.09 -2.68 -4.89
N GLU A 123 0.56 -2.42 -3.77
CA GLU A 123 1.54 -1.34 -3.65
C GLU A 123 2.76 -1.59 -4.53
N GLY A 124 3.32 -2.79 -4.47
CA GLY A 124 4.38 -3.21 -5.36
C GLY A 124 3.95 -3.16 -6.83
N MET A 125 2.74 -3.62 -7.15
CA MET A 125 2.20 -3.54 -8.50
C MET A 125 2.03 -2.08 -8.96
N ALA A 126 1.55 -1.16 -8.11
CA ALA A 126 1.42 0.26 -8.43
C ALA A 126 2.77 0.87 -8.85
N VAL A 127 3.82 0.67 -8.04
CA VAL A 127 5.19 1.08 -8.38
C VAL A 127 5.62 0.46 -9.70
N GLY A 128 5.40 -0.84 -9.87
CA GLY A 128 5.76 -1.58 -11.08
C GLY A 128 5.08 -1.05 -12.34
N VAL A 129 3.79 -0.73 -12.28
CA VAL A 129 3.00 -0.16 -13.40
C VAL A 129 3.54 1.20 -13.80
N VAL A 130 3.78 2.09 -12.83
CA VAL A 130 4.29 3.44 -13.11
C VAL A 130 5.71 3.38 -13.69
N TYR A 131 6.60 2.55 -13.13
CA TYR A 131 7.95 2.38 -13.70
C TYR A 131 7.93 1.68 -15.06
N ALA A 132 7.03 0.75 -15.32
CA ALA A 132 6.86 0.16 -16.66
C ALA A 132 6.45 1.23 -17.67
N GLY A 133 5.49 2.10 -17.34
CA GLY A 133 5.09 3.24 -18.17
C GLY A 133 6.24 4.22 -18.42
N PHE A 134 6.98 4.60 -17.38
CA PHE A 134 8.17 5.47 -17.50
C PHE A 134 9.24 4.85 -18.43
N LEU A 135 9.60 3.59 -18.23
CA LEU A 135 10.60 2.89 -19.06
C LEU A 135 10.17 2.74 -20.52
N ALA A 136 8.86 2.68 -20.78
CA ALA A 136 8.30 2.64 -22.13
C ALA A 136 8.26 4.02 -22.82
N GLY A 137 8.68 5.08 -22.13
CA GLY A 137 8.66 6.44 -22.66
C GLY A 137 7.26 7.07 -22.72
N ASN A 138 6.36 6.65 -21.82
CA ASN A 138 5.05 7.29 -21.69
C ASN A 138 5.23 8.77 -21.32
N THR A 139 4.62 9.68 -22.09
CA THR A 139 4.84 11.12 -21.95
C THR A 139 4.17 11.73 -20.71
N GLN A 140 3.22 11.03 -20.11
CA GLN A 140 2.50 11.48 -18.92
C GLN A 140 3.09 10.92 -17.62
N ILE A 141 4.03 9.94 -17.73
CA ILE A 141 4.70 9.36 -16.57
C ILE A 141 6.17 9.77 -16.60
N THR A 142 6.52 10.74 -15.79
CA THR A 142 7.88 11.24 -15.65
C THR A 142 8.70 10.43 -14.64
N ALA A 143 10.02 10.57 -14.65
CA ALA A 143 10.86 10.01 -13.58
C ALA A 143 10.51 10.61 -12.21
N ALA A 144 10.12 11.89 -12.19
CA ALA A 144 9.74 12.59 -10.98
C ALA A 144 8.43 12.03 -10.41
N SER A 145 7.37 11.88 -11.23
CA SER A 145 6.10 11.30 -10.78
C SER A 145 6.26 9.84 -10.29
N ALA A 146 7.09 9.04 -10.98
CA ALA A 146 7.41 7.68 -10.53
C ALA A 146 8.13 7.67 -9.18
N LEU A 147 9.06 8.58 -8.96
CA LEU A 147 9.78 8.71 -7.69
C LEU A 147 8.85 9.21 -6.58
N VAL A 148 7.98 10.17 -6.86
CA VAL A 148 6.99 10.71 -5.92
C VAL A 148 6.05 9.61 -5.42
N LEU A 149 5.53 8.77 -6.32
CA LEU A 149 4.73 7.60 -5.92
C LEU A 149 5.53 6.66 -5.01
N SER A 150 6.78 6.34 -5.38
CA SER A 150 7.64 5.46 -4.55
C SER A 150 7.89 6.04 -3.17
N LEU A 151 8.13 7.34 -3.06
CA LEU A 151 8.32 8.04 -1.78
C LEU A 151 7.03 8.05 -0.96
N GLY A 152 5.90 8.32 -1.60
CA GLY A 152 4.59 8.28 -0.95
C GLY A 152 4.31 6.90 -0.34
N ILE A 153 4.51 5.83 -1.13
CA ILE A 153 4.35 4.46 -0.64
C ILE A 153 5.36 4.17 0.48
N ALA A 154 6.61 4.60 0.39
CA ALA A 154 7.57 4.41 1.48
C ALA A 154 7.18 5.13 2.78
N ILE A 155 6.61 6.33 2.67
CA ILE A 155 6.14 7.13 3.81
C ILE A 155 4.98 6.43 4.52
N GLN A 156 4.03 5.82 3.80
CA GLN A 156 2.94 5.05 4.40
C GLN A 156 3.41 3.68 4.94
N ASN A 157 4.34 3.03 4.26
CA ASN A 157 4.88 1.73 4.64
C ASN A 157 5.70 1.77 5.93
N PHE A 158 6.28 2.93 6.29
CA PHE A 158 6.94 3.07 7.57
C PHE A 158 5.99 2.87 8.76
N PRO A 159 4.82 3.54 8.85
CA PRO A 159 3.76 3.17 9.79
C PRO A 159 3.38 1.69 9.76
N GLU A 160 3.17 1.12 8.58
CA GLU A 160 2.72 -0.27 8.42
C GLU A 160 3.74 -1.28 8.94
N GLY A 161 5.03 -1.11 8.63
CA GLY A 161 6.09 -1.93 9.19
C GLY A 161 6.15 -1.88 10.72
N ALA A 162 5.88 -0.73 11.33
CA ALA A 162 5.79 -0.60 12.78
C ALA A 162 4.52 -1.26 13.34
N ILE A 163 3.37 -1.08 12.66
CA ILE A 163 2.07 -1.68 13.05
C ILE A 163 2.14 -3.21 13.02
N ILE A 164 2.94 -3.83 12.15
CA ILE A 164 3.09 -5.29 12.12
C ILE A 164 4.12 -5.81 13.10
N SER A 165 5.31 -5.22 13.14
CA SER A 165 6.42 -5.74 13.95
C SER A 165 6.18 -5.60 15.46
N MET A 166 5.51 -4.53 15.89
CA MET A 166 5.25 -4.28 17.31
C MET A 166 4.21 -5.24 17.91
N PRO A 167 3.07 -5.54 17.30
CA PRO A 167 2.16 -6.60 17.77
C PRO A 167 2.80 -7.98 17.77
N LEU A 168 3.59 -8.35 16.75
CA LEU A 168 4.33 -9.63 16.76
C LEU A 168 5.23 -9.74 18.00
N ARG A 169 5.88 -8.66 18.38
CA ARG A 169 6.66 -8.60 19.61
C ARG A 169 5.78 -8.72 20.86
N ALA A 170 4.60 -8.11 20.86
CA ALA A 170 3.64 -8.19 21.98
C ALA A 170 3.06 -9.62 22.17
N GLU A 171 2.90 -10.37 21.08
CA GLU A 171 2.49 -11.79 21.07
C GLU A 171 3.61 -12.75 21.57
N GLY A 172 4.78 -12.23 21.95
CA GLY A 172 5.88 -13.01 22.52
C GLY A 172 7.01 -13.37 21.56
N GLU A 173 6.93 -12.97 20.29
CA GLU A 173 8.01 -13.20 19.34
C GLU A 173 9.29 -12.45 19.76
N SER A 174 10.47 -12.99 19.43
CA SER A 174 11.72 -12.28 19.64
C SER A 174 11.78 -11.03 18.76
N LYS A 175 12.54 -9.99 19.17
CA LYS A 175 12.71 -8.76 18.37
C LYS A 175 13.18 -9.04 16.93
N GLY A 176 14.11 -10.00 16.77
CA GLY A 176 14.58 -10.43 15.45
C GLY A 176 13.48 -11.05 14.60
N LYS A 177 12.68 -11.98 15.15
CA LYS A 177 11.56 -12.59 14.42
C LYS A 177 10.49 -11.55 14.06
N ALA A 178 10.15 -10.66 14.98
CA ALA A 178 9.18 -9.60 14.74
C ALA A 178 9.66 -8.63 13.63
N PHE A 179 10.94 -8.25 13.65
CA PHE A 179 11.55 -7.47 12.59
C PHE A 179 11.49 -8.18 11.22
N PHE A 180 11.97 -9.44 11.17
CA PHE A 180 11.95 -10.20 9.93
C PHE A 180 10.53 -10.49 9.43
N GLY A 181 9.53 -10.62 10.30
CA GLY A 181 8.13 -10.72 9.91
C GLY A 181 7.66 -9.50 9.11
N GLY A 182 7.99 -8.29 9.57
CA GLY A 182 7.70 -7.07 8.84
C GLY A 182 8.54 -6.91 7.57
N VAL A 183 9.83 -7.27 7.59
CA VAL A 183 10.65 -7.25 6.37
C VAL A 183 10.10 -8.19 5.30
N LEU A 184 9.66 -9.40 5.69
CA LEU A 184 9.09 -10.37 4.75
C LEU A 184 7.77 -9.88 4.12
N SER A 185 6.94 -9.16 4.87
CA SER A 185 5.74 -8.56 4.27
C SER A 185 6.09 -7.54 3.19
N GLY A 186 7.17 -6.77 3.36
CA GLY A 186 7.64 -5.80 2.37
C GLY A 186 8.34 -6.42 1.16
N VAL A 187 8.92 -7.62 1.26
CA VAL A 187 9.56 -8.29 0.10
C VAL A 187 8.58 -8.47 -1.06
N VAL A 188 7.29 -8.63 -0.77
CA VAL A 188 6.25 -8.82 -1.79
C VAL A 188 6.08 -7.58 -2.67
N GLU A 189 6.35 -6.38 -2.14
CA GLU A 189 6.37 -5.13 -2.91
C GLU A 189 7.43 -5.20 -4.03
N LEU A 190 8.64 -5.65 -3.68
CA LEU A 190 9.72 -5.83 -4.67
C LEU A 190 9.33 -6.85 -5.75
N ILE A 191 8.76 -7.98 -5.32
CA ILE A 191 8.33 -9.04 -6.22
C ILE A 191 7.21 -8.52 -7.12
N GLY A 192 6.20 -7.85 -6.58
CA GLY A 192 5.08 -7.26 -7.33
C GLY A 192 5.56 -6.25 -8.36
N ALA A 193 6.45 -5.33 -7.97
CA ALA A 193 7.02 -4.34 -8.87
C ALA A 193 7.84 -4.98 -9.99
N MET A 194 8.73 -5.92 -9.66
CA MET A 194 9.55 -6.61 -10.66
C MET A 194 8.71 -7.43 -11.64
N LEU A 195 7.73 -8.21 -11.16
CA LEU A 195 6.85 -8.99 -12.01
C LEU A 195 6.05 -8.10 -12.96
N THR A 196 5.56 -6.95 -12.47
CA THR A 196 4.81 -5.99 -13.28
C THR A 196 5.70 -5.38 -14.38
N ILE A 197 6.94 -5.01 -14.07
CA ILE A 197 7.90 -4.50 -15.06
C ILE A 197 8.28 -5.59 -16.07
N LEU A 198 8.50 -6.82 -15.62
CA LEU A 198 8.78 -7.95 -16.54
C LEU A 198 7.60 -8.23 -17.47
N ALA A 199 6.37 -7.98 -17.00
CA ALA A 199 5.15 -8.09 -17.80
C ALA A 199 4.82 -6.82 -18.60
N ALA A 200 5.78 -5.90 -18.79
CA ALA A 200 5.54 -4.58 -19.41
C ALA A 200 4.86 -4.69 -20.79
N GLN A 201 5.15 -5.73 -21.59
CA GLN A 201 4.49 -5.93 -22.88
C GLN A 201 2.98 -6.11 -22.77
N LEU A 202 2.46 -6.62 -21.66
CA LEU A 202 1.03 -6.73 -21.35
C LEU A 202 0.51 -5.48 -20.67
N VAL A 203 1.31 -4.87 -19.80
CA VAL A 203 0.93 -3.71 -18.98
C VAL A 203 0.81 -2.45 -19.83
N ILE A 204 1.78 -2.16 -20.71
CA ILE A 204 1.83 -0.91 -21.45
C ILE A 204 0.61 -0.70 -22.37
N PRO A 205 0.14 -1.67 -23.17
CA PRO A 205 -1.04 -1.47 -24.02
C PRO A 205 -2.33 -1.23 -23.23
N ALA A 206 -2.37 -1.65 -21.95
CA ALA A 206 -3.52 -1.53 -21.06
C ALA A 206 -3.22 -0.69 -19.83
N LEU A 207 -2.26 0.24 -19.94
CA LEU A 207 -1.72 1.01 -18.82
C LEU A 207 -2.80 1.72 -17.98
N PRO A 208 -3.83 2.39 -18.55
CA PRO A 208 -4.91 3.00 -17.78
C PRO A 208 -5.67 2.01 -16.88
N TYR A 209 -5.86 0.78 -17.35
CA TYR A 209 -6.52 -0.26 -16.57
C TYR A 209 -5.65 -0.75 -15.42
N PHE A 210 -4.33 -0.88 -15.61
CA PHE A 210 -3.41 -1.33 -14.57
C PHE A 210 -3.16 -0.26 -13.52
N LEU A 211 -3.06 1.02 -13.91
CA LEU A 211 -2.98 2.14 -12.97
C LEU A 211 -4.21 2.18 -12.06
N SER A 212 -5.39 2.13 -12.66
CA SER A 212 -6.65 2.16 -11.90
C SER A 212 -6.92 0.88 -11.12
N PHE A 213 -6.46 -0.28 -11.60
CA PHE A 213 -6.46 -1.53 -10.83
C PHE A 213 -5.69 -1.38 -9.52
N ALA A 214 -4.46 -0.86 -9.58
CA ALA A 214 -3.65 -0.62 -8.39
C ALA A 214 -4.35 0.36 -7.44
N ALA A 215 -4.93 1.47 -7.96
CA ALA A 215 -5.70 2.41 -7.15
C ALA A 215 -6.91 1.77 -6.47
N GLY A 216 -7.68 0.94 -7.18
CA GLY A 216 -8.83 0.23 -6.64
C GLY A 216 -8.45 -0.75 -5.52
N ALA A 217 -7.38 -1.49 -5.72
CA ALA A 217 -6.86 -2.41 -4.73
C ALA A 217 -6.34 -1.66 -3.47
N MET A 218 -5.60 -0.56 -3.65
CA MET A 218 -5.14 0.27 -2.52
C MET A 218 -6.31 0.89 -1.75
N LEU A 219 -7.34 1.40 -2.43
CA LEU A 219 -8.52 1.96 -1.77
C LEU A 219 -9.35 0.89 -1.04
N TYR A 220 -9.37 -0.35 -1.54
CA TYR A 220 -9.95 -1.47 -0.80
C TYR A 220 -9.28 -1.64 0.57
N VAL A 221 -7.94 -1.69 0.61
CA VAL A 221 -7.16 -1.78 1.87
C VAL A 221 -7.46 -0.62 2.82
N VAL A 222 -7.52 0.59 2.29
CA VAL A 222 -7.84 1.78 3.10
C VAL A 222 -9.19 1.62 3.80
N VAL A 223 -10.21 1.16 3.08
CA VAL A 223 -11.60 1.07 3.60
C VAL A 223 -11.75 -0.14 4.53
N GLU A 224 -11.16 -1.27 4.18
CA GLU A 224 -11.32 -2.53 4.92
C GLU A 224 -10.46 -2.58 6.18
N GLU A 225 -9.26 -1.98 6.15
CA GLU A 225 -8.32 -2.11 7.26
C GLU A 225 -7.97 -0.78 7.94
N LEU A 226 -7.45 0.20 7.19
CA LEU A 226 -6.87 1.40 7.80
C LEU A 226 -7.92 2.33 8.42
N ILE A 227 -9.10 2.50 7.79
CA ILE A 227 -10.20 3.29 8.35
C ILE A 227 -10.77 2.65 9.61
N PRO A 228 -11.09 1.35 9.66
CA PRO A 228 -11.45 0.68 10.91
C PRO A 228 -10.39 0.82 12.00
N GLU A 229 -9.10 0.62 11.68
CA GLU A 229 -8.02 0.70 12.66
C GLU A 229 -7.85 2.11 13.24
N MET A 230 -7.87 3.15 12.40
CA MET A 230 -7.76 4.53 12.89
C MET A 230 -8.96 4.98 13.74
N SER A 231 -10.09 4.27 13.62
CA SER A 231 -11.35 4.59 14.32
C SER A 231 -11.58 3.73 15.56
N GLN A 232 -10.75 2.73 15.85
CA GLN A 232 -10.92 1.81 16.99
C GLN A 232 -10.94 2.51 18.35
N GLY A 233 -11.69 1.93 19.30
CA GLY A 233 -11.68 2.32 20.71
C GLY A 233 -12.55 3.55 21.01
N LYS A 234 -12.16 4.35 22.03
CA LYS A 234 -12.92 5.55 22.41
C LYS A 234 -12.84 6.59 21.31
N HIS A 235 -13.95 7.30 21.09
CA HIS A 235 -14.00 8.38 20.09
C HIS A 235 -12.85 9.39 20.28
N SER A 236 -12.16 9.70 19.18
CA SER A 236 -11.05 10.65 19.14
C SER A 236 -10.86 11.11 17.69
N ASN A 237 -10.54 12.37 17.48
CA ASN A 237 -10.31 12.95 16.17
C ASN A 237 -8.86 12.69 15.65
N ILE A 238 -8.03 11.97 16.43
CA ILE A 238 -6.62 11.84 16.11
C ILE A 238 -6.38 11.13 14.76
N GLY A 239 -7.10 10.03 14.50
CA GLY A 239 -7.02 9.33 13.21
C GLY A 239 -7.40 10.25 12.04
N THR A 240 -8.48 11.01 12.18
CA THR A 240 -8.93 11.97 11.15
C THR A 240 -7.93 13.09 10.90
N ILE A 241 -7.32 13.64 11.95
CA ILE A 241 -6.31 14.70 11.82
C ILE A 241 -5.07 14.15 11.09
N PHE A 242 -4.60 12.97 11.46
CA PHE A 242 -3.46 12.35 10.82
C PHE A 242 -3.77 11.88 9.39
N PHE A 243 -5.00 11.42 9.11
CA PHE A 243 -5.47 11.17 7.75
C PHE A 243 -5.35 12.45 6.88
N ALA A 244 -5.90 13.57 7.38
CA ALA A 244 -5.81 14.82 6.65
C ALA A 244 -4.36 15.30 6.45
N ALA A 245 -3.47 15.07 7.44
CA ALA A 245 -2.05 15.37 7.32
C ALA A 245 -1.36 14.51 6.26
N GLY A 246 -1.57 13.19 6.28
CA GLY A 246 -1.01 12.26 5.27
C GLY A 246 -1.50 12.57 3.86
N PHE A 247 -2.82 12.78 3.71
CA PHE A 247 -3.43 13.19 2.45
C PHE A 247 -2.83 14.49 1.92
N GLY A 248 -2.73 15.53 2.78
CA GLY A 248 -2.19 16.82 2.38
C GLY A 248 -0.71 16.76 2.00
N ILE A 249 0.11 15.99 2.72
CA ILE A 249 1.54 15.80 2.41
C ILE A 249 1.67 15.13 1.04
N MET A 250 0.96 14.02 0.80
CA MET A 250 1.06 13.31 -0.48
C MET A 250 0.54 14.15 -1.65
N MET A 251 -0.58 14.85 -1.46
CA MET A 251 -1.11 15.78 -2.46
C MET A 251 -0.07 16.85 -2.84
N VAL A 252 0.64 17.42 -1.85
CA VAL A 252 1.69 18.41 -2.12
C VAL A 252 2.86 17.78 -2.86
N LEU A 253 3.28 16.57 -2.48
CA LEU A 253 4.37 15.86 -3.17
C LEU A 253 4.01 15.60 -4.63
N ASP A 254 2.81 15.10 -4.92
CA ASP A 254 2.36 14.84 -6.29
C ASP A 254 2.25 16.13 -7.13
N VAL A 255 1.63 17.16 -6.59
CA VAL A 255 1.38 18.41 -7.36
C VAL A 255 2.64 19.27 -7.51
N ALA A 256 3.53 19.26 -6.51
CA ALA A 256 4.71 20.14 -6.54
C ALA A 256 5.95 19.48 -7.16
N LEU A 257 6.06 18.16 -7.15
CA LEU A 257 7.25 17.41 -7.58
C LEU A 257 6.95 16.38 -8.69
N GLY A 258 5.70 15.92 -8.83
CA GLY A 258 5.24 14.94 -9.84
C GLY A 258 4.86 15.59 -11.16
#